data_853e91041eb0ba684773f3f2bef6ce8c
#
_entry.id   853e91041eb0ba684773f3f2bef6ce8c
#
_cell.length_a   1.000
_cell.length_b   1.000
_cell.length_c   1.000
_cell.angle_alpha   90.00
_cell.angle_beta   90.00
_cell.angle_gamma   90.00
#
_symmetry.space_group_name_H-M   'P 1'
#
loop_
_entity.id
_entity.type
_entity.pdbx_description
1 polymer ?
#
loop_
_entity_poly.entity_id
_entity_poly.type
_entity_poly.pdbx_seq_one_letter_code
_entity_poly.pdbx_strand_id
1 'polypeptide(L)'
;MMRTALLLLAASAATGCGKTVTDDDCRKVGENMLQVWQAESVKAASTDGADSEKARNVIKSEGDKLVADWSTECKKELMGRRVDPKEMDCLLKAKSIEQINKCAEP
;
A
#
# COMPACT_ATOMS: atom_id res chain seq x y z
N MET A 1 -41.26 20.60 18.55
CA MET A 1 -40.30 20.81 19.12
C MET A 1 -39.19 19.94 18.98
N MET A 2 -38.91 18.93 19.09
CA MET A 2 -37.77 18.27 19.06
C MET A 2 -37.54 17.46 17.91
N ARG A 3 -37.45 17.91 16.81
CA ARG A 3 -37.18 17.18 15.69
C ARG A 3 -35.81 17.22 15.30
N THR A 4 -34.98 17.99 15.79
CA THR A 4 -33.62 18.16 15.34
C THR A 4 -32.76 16.95 15.53
N ALA A 5 -33.11 16.06 16.34
CA ALA A 5 -32.27 14.91 16.60
C ALA A 5 -32.12 13.98 15.42
N LEU A 6 -33.04 14.05 14.51
CA LEU A 6 -32.94 13.17 13.38
C LEU A 6 -31.84 13.44 12.44
N LEU A 7 -31.40 14.64 12.39
CA LEU A 7 -30.39 15.01 11.43
C LEU A 7 -29.05 14.37 11.69
N LEU A 8 -28.78 14.07 12.93
CA LEU A 8 -27.49 13.53 13.29
C LEU A 8 -27.27 12.14 12.75
N LEU A 9 -28.34 11.43 12.56
CA LEU A 9 -28.21 10.08 12.08
C LEU A 9 -27.72 9.99 10.65
N ALA A 10 -28.09 10.97 9.87
CA ALA A 10 -27.67 10.98 8.49
C ALA A 10 -26.17 11.14 8.36
N ALA A 11 -25.59 11.93 9.23
CA ALA A 11 -24.16 12.12 9.19
C ALA A 11 -23.39 10.86 9.53
N SER A 12 -23.91 10.08 10.44
CA SER A 12 -23.26 8.84 10.81
C SER A 12 -23.20 7.85 9.67
N ALA A 13 -24.22 7.80 8.88
CA ALA A 13 -24.25 6.88 7.76
C ALA A 13 -23.18 7.19 6.74
N ALA A 14 -22.91 8.46 6.54
CA ALA A 14 -21.91 8.86 5.56
C ALA A 14 -20.51 8.40 5.94
N THR A 15 -20.23 8.32 7.21
CA THR A 15 -18.89 7.95 7.65
C THR A 15 -18.60 6.46 7.49
N GLY A 16 -19.61 5.67 7.20
CA GLY A 16 -19.45 4.25 7.01
C GLY A 16 -18.80 3.87 5.70
N CYS A 17 -18.59 4.82 4.79
CA CYS A 17 -18.04 4.51 3.49
C CYS A 17 -16.54 4.26 3.46
N GLY A 18 -15.81 4.69 4.45
CA GLY A 18 -14.37 4.48 4.51
C GLY A 18 -14.01 3.09 5.00
N LYS A 19 -12.83 2.64 4.63
CA LYS A 19 -12.28 1.39 5.14
C LYS A 19 -11.25 1.70 6.21
N THR A 20 -11.39 1.05 7.36
CA THR A 20 -10.40 1.19 8.42
C THR A 20 -9.19 0.32 8.10
N VAL A 21 -8.02 0.91 8.12
CA VAL A 21 -6.77 0.19 7.82
C VAL A 21 -6.41 -0.72 8.99
N THR A 22 -6.14 -1.97 8.70
CA THR A 22 -5.74 -2.97 9.68
C THR A 22 -4.30 -3.39 9.45
N ASP A 23 -3.75 -4.11 10.41
CA ASP A 23 -2.41 -4.69 10.27
C ASP A 23 -2.32 -5.61 9.05
N ASP A 24 -3.38 -6.38 8.81
CA ASP A 24 -3.44 -7.26 7.66
C ASP A 24 -3.38 -6.47 6.35
N ASP A 25 -4.06 -5.33 6.29
CA ASP A 25 -4.01 -4.46 5.13
C ASP A 25 -2.59 -3.96 4.89
N CYS A 26 -1.90 -3.53 5.94
CA CYS A 26 -0.51 -3.07 5.84
C CYS A 26 0.38 -4.18 5.29
N ARG A 27 0.19 -5.39 5.78
CA ARG A 27 0.98 -6.54 5.36
C ARG A 27 0.72 -6.90 3.89
N LYS A 28 -0.53 -6.93 3.49
CA LYS A 28 -0.89 -7.28 2.11
C LYS A 28 -0.36 -6.26 1.09
N VAL A 29 -0.46 -4.98 1.42
CA VAL A 29 0.09 -3.95 0.54
C VAL A 29 1.60 -4.10 0.45
N GLY A 30 2.25 -4.33 1.59
CA GLY A 30 3.69 -4.53 1.61
C GLY A 30 4.14 -5.71 0.76
N GLU A 31 3.42 -6.82 0.85
CA GLU A 31 3.72 -8.00 0.04
C GLU A 31 3.57 -7.70 -1.45
N ASN A 32 2.53 -6.98 -1.84
CA ASN A 32 2.35 -6.61 -3.23
C ASN A 32 3.44 -5.66 -3.71
N MET A 33 3.82 -4.70 -2.90
CA MET A 33 4.90 -3.78 -3.23
C MET A 33 6.22 -4.53 -3.44
N LEU A 34 6.48 -5.52 -2.61
CA LEU A 34 7.68 -6.33 -2.75
C LEU A 34 7.68 -7.11 -4.06
N GLN A 35 6.57 -7.73 -4.41
CA GLN A 35 6.45 -8.46 -5.66
C GLN A 35 6.68 -7.57 -6.86
N VAL A 36 6.08 -6.40 -6.85
CA VAL A 36 6.24 -5.42 -7.93
C VAL A 36 7.70 -4.95 -8.02
N TRP A 37 8.29 -4.64 -6.87
CA TRP A 37 9.68 -4.21 -6.80
C TRP A 37 10.61 -5.26 -7.39
N GLN A 38 10.45 -6.50 -6.97
CA GLN A 38 11.28 -7.60 -7.45
C GLN A 38 11.13 -7.80 -8.96
N ALA A 39 9.90 -7.81 -9.45
CA ALA A 39 9.65 -8.04 -10.87
C ALA A 39 10.27 -6.95 -11.74
N GLU A 40 10.09 -5.69 -11.37
CA GLU A 40 10.62 -4.58 -12.16
C GLU A 40 12.12 -4.44 -12.04
N SER A 41 12.65 -4.63 -10.83
CA SER A 41 14.09 -4.50 -10.62
C SER A 41 14.88 -5.61 -11.30
N VAL A 42 14.36 -6.82 -11.30
CA VAL A 42 15.01 -7.92 -12.00
C VAL A 42 15.03 -7.66 -13.51
N LYS A 43 13.95 -7.13 -14.05
CA LYS A 43 13.92 -6.74 -15.46
C LYS A 43 14.96 -5.69 -15.78
N ALA A 44 15.05 -4.67 -14.94
CA ALA A 44 15.98 -3.57 -15.17
C ALA A 44 17.43 -4.01 -15.01
N ALA A 45 17.70 -4.99 -14.17
CA ALA A 45 19.04 -5.44 -13.87
C ALA A 45 19.40 -6.72 -14.59
N SER A 46 18.73 -7.06 -15.67
CA SER A 46 18.99 -8.30 -16.38
C SER A 46 20.30 -8.21 -17.10
N THR A 47 21.34 -8.63 -16.43
CA THR A 47 22.68 -8.73 -16.98
C THR A 47 23.18 -10.13 -16.70
N ASP A 48 24.11 -10.58 -17.51
CA ASP A 48 24.68 -11.88 -17.35
C ASP A 48 25.94 -11.85 -16.51
N GLY A 49 26.22 -12.94 -15.81
CA GLY A 49 27.48 -13.12 -15.12
C GLY A 49 27.45 -12.79 -13.64
N ALA A 50 28.64 -12.59 -13.08
CA ALA A 50 28.81 -12.40 -11.64
C ALA A 50 28.12 -11.14 -11.12
N ASP A 51 28.05 -10.12 -11.95
CA ASP A 51 27.41 -8.86 -11.57
C ASP A 51 25.91 -9.04 -11.35
N SER A 52 25.28 -9.99 -12.04
CA SER A 52 23.85 -10.20 -11.88
C SER A 52 23.50 -10.79 -10.52
N GLU A 53 24.38 -11.61 -9.95
CA GLU A 53 24.16 -12.14 -8.62
C GLU A 53 24.26 -11.04 -7.56
N LYS A 54 25.29 -10.19 -7.69
CA LYS A 54 25.43 -9.04 -6.81
C LYS A 54 24.21 -8.13 -6.91
N ALA A 55 23.78 -7.86 -8.12
CA ALA A 55 22.63 -7.01 -8.38
C ALA A 55 21.37 -7.61 -7.72
N ARG A 56 21.17 -8.91 -7.82
CA ARG A 56 20.05 -9.57 -7.19
C ARG A 56 20.07 -9.45 -5.68
N ASN A 57 21.25 -9.57 -5.09
CA ASN A 57 21.38 -9.44 -3.64
C ASN A 57 21.04 -8.03 -3.17
N VAL A 58 21.48 -7.03 -3.93
CA VAL A 58 21.17 -5.62 -3.63
C VAL A 58 19.66 -5.39 -3.78
N ILE A 59 19.07 -5.88 -4.86
CA ILE A 59 17.64 -5.73 -5.10
C ILE A 59 16.83 -6.36 -3.97
N LYS A 60 17.22 -7.54 -3.54
CA LYS A 60 16.54 -8.20 -2.45
C LYS A 60 16.64 -7.41 -1.15
N SER A 61 17.83 -6.94 -0.84
CA SER A 61 18.08 -6.16 0.37
C SER A 61 17.27 -4.87 0.36
N GLU A 62 17.26 -4.16 -0.76
CA GLU A 62 16.50 -2.93 -0.90
C GLU A 62 14.99 -3.18 -0.85
N GLY A 63 14.55 -4.28 -1.43
CA GLY A 63 13.14 -4.66 -1.36
C GLY A 63 12.69 -4.97 0.05
N ASP A 64 13.49 -5.70 0.81
CA ASP A 64 13.19 -6.03 2.20
C ASP A 64 13.10 -4.75 3.03
N LYS A 65 14.00 -3.81 2.77
CA LYS A 65 13.99 -2.52 3.44
C LYS A 65 12.76 -1.71 3.09
N LEU A 66 12.38 -1.72 1.83
CA LEU A 66 11.18 -1.02 1.35
C LEU A 66 9.94 -1.53 2.09
N VAL A 67 9.81 -2.84 2.22
CA VAL A 67 8.67 -3.44 2.90
C VAL A 67 8.71 -3.14 4.40
N ALA A 68 9.88 -3.19 5.00
CA ALA A 68 10.02 -2.87 6.42
C ALA A 68 9.66 -1.42 6.70
N ASP A 69 10.12 -0.50 5.86
CA ASP A 69 9.79 0.91 5.99
C ASP A 69 8.29 1.15 5.77
N TRP A 70 7.72 0.52 4.76
CA TRP A 70 6.28 0.60 4.51
C TRP A 70 5.49 0.10 5.71
N SER A 71 5.88 -1.05 6.25
CA SER A 71 5.20 -1.67 7.37
C SER A 71 5.20 -0.75 8.60
N THR A 72 6.34 -0.15 8.88
CA THR A 72 6.49 0.78 10.00
C THR A 72 5.63 2.02 9.80
N GLU A 73 5.69 2.60 8.61
CA GLU A 73 4.91 3.79 8.29
C GLU A 73 3.41 3.51 8.31
N CYS A 74 3.01 2.37 7.77
CA CYS A 74 1.60 1.99 7.73
C CYS A 74 1.04 1.82 9.13
N LYS A 75 1.77 1.14 10.00
CA LYS A 75 1.33 0.94 11.36
C LYS A 75 1.29 2.23 12.16
N LYS A 76 2.22 3.10 11.90
CA LYS A 76 2.31 4.36 12.62
C LYS A 76 1.31 5.40 12.13
N GLU A 77 1.17 5.53 10.82
CA GLU A 77 0.41 6.61 10.22
C GLU A 77 -0.98 6.23 9.73
N LEU A 78 -1.16 5.00 9.30
CA LEU A 78 -2.40 4.60 8.64
C LEU A 78 -3.27 3.66 9.45
N MET A 79 -2.68 2.82 10.29
CA MET A 79 -3.46 1.85 11.02
C MET A 79 -4.49 2.52 11.91
N GLY A 80 -5.73 2.05 11.83
CA GLY A 80 -6.83 2.64 12.57
C GLY A 80 -7.50 3.82 11.88
N ARG A 81 -6.91 4.33 10.80
CA ARG A 81 -7.52 5.43 10.05
C ARG A 81 -8.42 4.89 8.97
N ARG A 82 -9.35 5.72 8.56
CA ARG A 82 -10.23 5.38 7.45
C ARG A 82 -9.67 5.91 6.15
N VAL A 83 -9.61 5.04 5.17
CA VAL A 83 -9.14 5.42 3.83
C VAL A 83 -10.21 5.02 2.82
N ASP A 84 -10.10 5.57 1.61
CA ASP A 84 -10.98 5.20 0.53
C ASP A 84 -10.73 3.74 0.14
N PRO A 85 -11.76 2.89 0.13
CA PRO A 85 -11.57 1.50 -0.27
C PRO A 85 -10.97 1.35 -1.65
N LYS A 86 -11.22 2.30 -2.54
CA LYS A 86 -10.67 2.28 -3.88
C LYS A 86 -9.17 2.46 -3.89
N GLU A 87 -8.65 3.31 -3.00
CA GLU A 87 -7.22 3.49 -2.89
C GLU A 87 -6.54 2.22 -2.41
N MET A 88 -7.11 1.60 -1.39
CA MET A 88 -6.57 0.35 -0.87
C MET A 88 -6.58 -0.74 -1.94
N ASP A 89 -7.69 -0.87 -2.65
CA ASP A 89 -7.82 -1.84 -3.71
C ASP A 89 -6.81 -1.58 -4.83
N CYS A 90 -6.61 -0.31 -5.16
CA CYS A 90 -5.62 0.11 -6.16
C CYS A 90 -4.23 -0.37 -5.78
N LEU A 91 -3.82 -0.14 -4.54
CA LEU A 91 -2.51 -0.56 -4.06
C LEU A 91 -2.35 -2.08 -4.05
N LEU A 92 -3.40 -2.80 -3.69
CA LEU A 92 -3.36 -4.26 -3.65
C LEU A 92 -3.29 -4.89 -5.03
N LYS A 93 -3.83 -4.22 -6.03
CA LYS A 93 -3.89 -4.73 -7.40
C LYS A 93 -2.82 -4.17 -8.31
N ALA A 94 -2.05 -3.20 -7.85
CA ALA A 94 -1.01 -2.58 -8.68
C ALA A 94 0.00 -3.62 -9.12
N LYS A 95 0.41 -3.54 -10.38
CA LYS A 95 1.36 -4.48 -10.97
C LYS A 95 2.67 -3.83 -11.39
N SER A 96 2.80 -2.55 -11.19
CA SER A 96 4.01 -1.80 -11.52
C SER A 96 4.21 -0.68 -10.52
N ILE A 97 5.45 -0.20 -10.44
CA ILE A 97 5.77 0.94 -9.57
C ILE A 97 4.98 2.17 -10.01
N GLU A 98 4.84 2.35 -11.31
CA GLU A 98 4.06 3.46 -11.86
C GLU A 98 2.61 3.40 -11.38
N GLN A 99 2.00 2.21 -11.39
CA GLN A 99 0.64 2.04 -10.91
C GLN A 99 0.53 2.33 -9.41
N ILE A 100 1.52 1.90 -8.63
CA ILE A 100 1.55 2.20 -7.20
C ILE A 100 1.57 3.70 -6.97
N ASN A 101 2.42 4.40 -7.71
CA ASN A 101 2.52 5.86 -7.59
C ASN A 101 1.22 6.55 -7.98
N LYS A 102 0.56 6.06 -9.00
CA LYS A 102 -0.74 6.62 -9.40
C LYS A 102 -1.81 6.40 -8.34
N CYS A 103 -1.78 5.29 -7.63
CA CYS A 103 -2.72 5.05 -6.55
C CYS A 103 -2.58 6.07 -5.43
N ALA A 104 -1.37 6.58 -5.23
CA ALA A 104 -1.11 7.54 -4.17
C ALA A 104 -1.45 8.98 -4.56
N GLU A 105 -1.71 9.24 -5.83
CA GLU A 105 -2.08 10.58 -6.26
C GLU A 105 -3.53 10.87 -5.92
N PRO A 106 -3.84 12.10 -5.49
CA PRO A 106 -5.22 12.48 -5.17
C PRO A 106 -6.11 12.57 -6.39
#